data_7c211ed51a00caafcfdcd556b926a273
#
_entry.id   7c211ed51a00caafcfdcd556b926a273
#
_cell.length_a   1.000
_cell.length_b   1.000
_cell.length_c   1.000
_cell.angle_alpha   90.00
_cell.angle_beta   90.00
_cell.angle_gamma   90.00
#
_symmetry.space_group_name_H-M   'P 1'
#
loop_
_entity.id
_entity.type
_entity.pdbx_description
1 polymer ?
#
loop_
_entity_poly.entity_id
_entity_poly.type
_entity_poly.pdbx_seq_one_letter_code
_entity_poly.pdbx_strand_id
1 'polypeptide(L)'
;MHVLVNGVRLFFDVEGAKFVPDGPVMRERPTLLLLHGGPGADHSTFRPAYAPLADIAQIVYLDHRGNGRSEDGPREAWNLAQWGDDVAAFCDALGIANPIVLGVSFGGMVALAYATRHPAHPSKLVLISTAASGDEHLERRVALFERFGGPEAGALARRRFLEVRGHDEASIEAWRSLALPHYTRTPRDPDWGRRQLARSR
;
A
#
# COMPACT_ATOMS: atom_id res chain seq x y z
N MET A 1 -16.37 0.37 3.45
CA MET A 1 -16.85 1.00 4.71
C MET A 1 -15.99 2.22 5.02
N HIS A 2 -16.43 3.12 5.93
CA HIS A 2 -15.58 4.27 6.33
C HIS A 2 -15.55 4.39 7.85
N VAL A 3 -14.43 4.85 8.38
CA VAL A 3 -14.26 5.20 9.79
C VAL A 3 -13.56 6.56 9.89
N LEU A 4 -14.00 7.40 10.83
CA LEU A 4 -13.39 8.71 11.09
C LEU A 4 -12.16 8.53 11.96
N VAL A 5 -11.00 8.96 11.45
CA VAL A 5 -9.68 8.83 12.07
C VAL A 5 -8.88 10.09 11.83
N ASN A 6 -8.37 10.72 12.88
CA ASN A 6 -7.51 11.91 12.77
C ASN A 6 -8.08 12.98 11.81
N GLY A 7 -9.40 13.25 11.89
CA GLY A 7 -10.08 14.29 11.12
C GLY A 7 -10.41 13.93 9.66
N VAL A 8 -10.20 12.69 9.19
CA VAL A 8 -10.59 12.23 7.86
C VAL A 8 -11.32 10.89 7.93
N ARG A 9 -12.18 10.61 6.95
CA ARG A 9 -12.82 9.30 6.81
C ARG A 9 -11.92 8.39 5.96
N LEU A 10 -11.38 7.36 6.60
CA LEU A 10 -10.61 6.33 5.92
C LEU A 10 -11.54 5.22 5.44
N PHE A 11 -11.37 4.84 4.17
CA PHE A 11 -12.07 3.70 3.59
C PHE A 11 -11.35 2.40 3.96
N PHE A 12 -12.16 1.38 4.28
CA PHE A 12 -11.65 0.03 4.48
C PHE A 12 -12.66 -1.01 4.02
N ASP A 13 -12.16 -2.21 3.74
CA ASP A 13 -12.97 -3.38 3.43
C ASP A 13 -12.49 -4.57 4.25
N VAL A 14 -13.36 -5.56 4.48
CA VAL A 14 -13.06 -6.72 5.33
C VAL A 14 -13.42 -8.00 4.59
N GLU A 15 -12.55 -9.00 4.71
CA GLU A 15 -12.76 -10.33 4.15
C GLU A 15 -12.33 -11.41 5.16
N GLY A 16 -13.08 -12.50 5.23
CA GLY A 16 -12.84 -13.56 6.21
C GLY A 16 -13.48 -13.32 7.58
N ALA A 17 -13.73 -14.40 8.28
CA ALA A 17 -14.36 -14.37 9.60
C ALA A 17 -13.31 -14.15 10.71
N LYS A 18 -13.63 -13.28 11.66
CA LYS A 18 -12.80 -13.06 12.87
C LYS A 18 -12.86 -14.27 13.82
N PHE A 19 -14.02 -14.88 13.95
CA PHE A 19 -14.24 -16.05 14.79
C PHE A 19 -14.71 -17.23 13.96
N VAL A 20 -14.18 -18.41 14.21
CA VAL A 20 -14.53 -19.65 13.54
C VAL A 20 -14.78 -20.75 14.56
N PRO A 21 -15.70 -21.69 14.28
CA PRO A 21 -15.89 -22.86 15.14
C PRO A 21 -14.63 -23.70 15.24
N ASP A 22 -14.31 -24.16 16.47
CA ASP A 22 -13.22 -25.07 16.76
C ASP A 22 -13.70 -26.05 17.84
N GLY A 23 -14.38 -27.11 17.42
CA GLY A 23 -15.09 -28.00 18.32
C GLY A 23 -16.21 -27.26 19.09
N PRO A 24 -16.20 -27.32 20.44
CA PRO A 24 -17.23 -26.68 21.27
C PRO A 24 -17.01 -25.19 21.54
N VAL A 25 -15.93 -24.59 21.01
CA VAL A 25 -15.54 -23.21 21.25
C VAL A 25 -15.39 -22.44 19.94
N MET A 26 -15.43 -21.11 20.03
CA MET A 26 -15.07 -20.23 18.93
C MET A 26 -13.60 -19.82 19.05
N ARG A 27 -12.84 -20.07 18.00
CA ARG A 27 -11.43 -19.64 17.92
C ARG A 27 -11.35 -18.32 17.18
N GLU A 28 -10.63 -17.37 17.77
CA GLU A 28 -10.30 -16.09 17.13
C GLU A 28 -9.19 -16.27 16.10
N ARG A 29 -9.40 -15.73 14.90
CA ARG A 29 -8.37 -15.61 13.87
C ARG A 29 -7.61 -14.30 14.01
N PRO A 30 -6.30 -14.27 13.68
CA PRO A 30 -5.56 -13.02 13.66
C PRO A 30 -6.16 -12.03 12.65
N THR A 31 -6.04 -10.74 12.93
CA THR A 31 -6.34 -9.70 11.94
C THR A 31 -5.11 -9.40 11.13
N LEU A 32 -5.23 -9.51 9.80
CA LEU A 32 -4.21 -9.13 8.82
C LEU A 32 -4.60 -7.79 8.18
N LEU A 33 -3.91 -6.72 8.54
CA LEU A 33 -4.12 -5.40 7.97
C LEU A 33 -3.21 -5.21 6.76
N LEU A 34 -3.79 -4.92 5.60
CA LEU A 34 -3.10 -4.74 4.33
C LEU A 34 -2.99 -3.26 3.98
N LEU A 35 -1.75 -2.80 3.81
CA LEU A 35 -1.37 -1.43 3.48
C LEU A 35 -0.83 -1.38 2.05
N HIS A 36 -1.60 -0.76 1.13
CA HIS A 36 -1.30 -0.75 -0.30
C HIS A 36 -0.08 0.10 -0.68
N GLY A 37 0.48 -0.20 -1.83
CA GLY A 37 1.56 0.57 -2.44
C GLY A 37 1.08 1.90 -3.02
N GLY A 38 1.95 2.62 -3.68
CA GLY A 38 1.68 3.93 -4.27
C GLY A 38 2.76 4.94 -3.88
N PRO A 39 2.40 6.17 -3.43
CA PRO A 39 1.04 6.74 -3.29
C PRO A 39 0.26 6.81 -4.62
N GLY A 40 -1.09 6.93 -4.50
CA GLY A 40 -1.99 7.03 -5.66
C GLY A 40 -2.56 5.69 -6.16
N ALA A 41 -2.34 4.57 -5.43
CA ALA A 41 -3.06 3.31 -5.60
C ALA A 41 -4.12 3.16 -4.50
N ASP A 42 -4.78 2.00 -4.43
CA ASP A 42 -5.74 1.64 -3.40
C ASP A 42 -5.66 0.14 -3.05
N HIS A 43 -6.51 -0.29 -2.13
CA HIS A 43 -6.60 -1.67 -1.65
C HIS A 43 -6.92 -2.70 -2.75
N SER A 44 -7.52 -2.30 -3.88
CA SER A 44 -7.89 -3.23 -4.96
C SER A 44 -6.69 -3.94 -5.57
N THR A 45 -5.48 -3.35 -5.42
CA THR A 45 -4.22 -3.94 -5.87
C THR A 45 -3.90 -5.28 -5.19
N PHE A 46 -4.47 -5.55 -4.02
CA PHE A 46 -4.31 -6.83 -3.32
C PHE A 46 -5.20 -7.95 -3.86
N ARG A 47 -6.27 -7.61 -4.56
CA ARG A 47 -7.26 -8.58 -5.04
C ARG A 47 -6.97 -9.05 -6.47
N PRO A 48 -7.18 -10.34 -6.78
CA PRO A 48 -7.64 -11.41 -5.88
C PRO A 48 -6.49 -12.15 -5.16
N ALA A 49 -5.22 -11.73 -5.35
CA ALA A 49 -4.03 -12.51 -4.96
C ALA A 49 -3.97 -12.82 -3.45
N TYR A 50 -4.47 -11.93 -2.61
CA TYR A 50 -4.44 -12.07 -1.15
C TYR A 50 -5.73 -12.65 -0.55
N ALA A 51 -6.80 -12.77 -1.34
CA ALA A 51 -8.07 -13.33 -0.88
C ALA A 51 -7.96 -14.73 -0.22
N PRO A 52 -7.10 -15.66 -0.68
CA PRO A 52 -6.94 -16.96 -0.02
C PRO A 52 -6.47 -16.89 1.44
N LEU A 53 -5.85 -15.77 1.87
CA LEU A 53 -5.47 -15.58 3.27
C LEU A 53 -6.68 -15.44 4.20
N ALA A 54 -7.88 -15.19 3.66
CA ALA A 54 -9.13 -15.18 4.42
C ALA A 54 -9.47 -16.53 5.07
N ASP A 55 -8.84 -17.62 4.61
CA ASP A 55 -9.00 -18.94 5.23
C ASP A 55 -8.28 -19.06 6.57
N ILE A 56 -7.29 -18.21 6.85
CA ILE A 56 -6.46 -18.27 8.06
C ILE A 56 -6.48 -16.99 8.90
N ALA A 57 -6.95 -15.87 8.36
CA ALA A 57 -7.00 -14.58 9.02
C ALA A 57 -8.27 -13.81 8.64
N GLN A 58 -8.69 -12.85 9.47
CA GLN A 58 -9.55 -11.78 9.02
C GLN A 58 -8.68 -10.74 8.30
N ILE A 59 -8.94 -10.51 7.02
CA ILE A 59 -8.21 -9.51 6.23
C ILE A 59 -8.93 -8.17 6.35
N VAL A 60 -8.19 -7.12 6.65
CA VAL A 60 -8.64 -5.74 6.61
C VAL A 60 -7.83 -5.00 5.56
N TYR A 61 -8.49 -4.49 4.55
CA TYR A 61 -7.92 -3.70 3.47
C TYR A 61 -8.12 -2.21 3.78
N LEU A 62 -7.06 -1.44 3.86
CA LEU A 62 -7.14 -0.02 4.18
C LEU A 62 -6.69 0.82 3.00
N ASP A 63 -7.47 1.85 2.64
CA ASP A 63 -7.01 2.93 1.78
C ASP A 63 -6.37 4.03 2.65
N HIS A 64 -5.13 4.39 2.34
CA HIS A 64 -4.44 5.47 3.07
C HIS A 64 -5.12 6.81 2.84
N ARG A 65 -4.97 7.74 3.80
CA ARG A 65 -5.32 9.16 3.63
C ARG A 65 -4.82 9.67 2.27
N GLY A 66 -5.71 10.35 1.51
CA GLY A 66 -5.38 10.88 0.20
C GLY A 66 -5.27 9.84 -0.92
N ASN A 67 -5.73 8.60 -0.69
CA ASN A 67 -5.66 7.53 -1.68
C ASN A 67 -6.99 6.78 -1.77
N GLY A 68 -7.29 6.24 -2.94
CA GLY A 68 -8.44 5.41 -3.19
C GLY A 68 -9.77 6.10 -2.84
N ARG A 69 -10.51 5.52 -1.90
CA ARG A 69 -11.81 6.01 -1.43
C ARG A 69 -11.74 6.74 -0.10
N SER A 70 -10.53 6.90 0.46
CA SER A 70 -10.31 7.70 1.67
C SER A 70 -10.32 9.19 1.37
N GLU A 71 -10.72 9.99 2.34
CA GLU A 71 -10.64 11.46 2.23
C GLU A 71 -9.19 11.94 2.20
N ASP A 72 -8.97 13.04 1.48
CA ASP A 72 -7.65 13.63 1.30
C ASP A 72 -7.10 14.24 2.60
N GLY A 73 -7.92 15.03 3.26
CA GLY A 73 -7.46 15.90 4.35
C GLY A 73 -6.48 16.98 3.86
N PRO A 74 -5.86 17.72 4.77
CA PRO A 74 -4.86 18.73 4.42
C PRO A 74 -3.59 18.08 3.89
N ARG A 75 -2.99 18.69 2.85
CA ARG A 75 -1.78 18.13 2.18
C ARG A 75 -0.56 18.07 3.09
N GLU A 76 -0.49 18.94 4.08
CA GLU A 76 0.57 18.95 5.11
C GLU A 76 0.58 17.67 5.94
N ALA A 77 -0.57 17.00 6.04
CA ALA A 77 -0.74 15.70 6.68
C ALA A 77 -0.36 14.50 5.79
N TRP A 78 0.06 14.74 4.54
CA TRP A 78 0.51 13.68 3.64
C TRP A 78 1.98 13.35 3.87
N ASN A 79 2.26 12.75 5.00
CA ASN A 79 3.61 12.35 5.41
C ASN A 79 3.59 11.02 6.15
N LEU A 80 4.74 10.34 6.20
CA LEU A 80 4.84 8.99 6.77
C LEU A 80 4.45 8.94 8.25
N ALA A 81 4.74 10.00 9.02
CA ALA A 81 4.38 10.04 10.43
C ALA A 81 2.86 10.02 10.60
N GLN A 82 2.16 10.88 9.84
CA GLN A 82 0.70 10.93 9.90
C GLN A 82 0.04 9.64 9.39
N TRP A 83 0.52 9.06 8.28
CA TRP A 83 0.00 7.77 7.82
C TRP A 83 0.22 6.65 8.84
N GLY A 84 1.36 6.66 9.56
CA GLY A 84 1.62 5.73 10.65
C GLY A 84 0.66 5.91 11.82
N ASP A 85 0.41 7.16 12.23
CA ASP A 85 -0.56 7.49 13.29
C ASP A 85 -2.01 7.19 12.86
N ASP A 86 -2.33 7.36 11.58
CA ASP A 86 -3.64 6.97 11.04
C ASP A 86 -3.87 5.46 11.14
N VAL A 87 -2.86 4.64 10.91
CA VAL A 87 -2.95 3.17 11.08
C VAL A 87 -3.23 2.79 12.54
N ALA A 88 -2.54 3.42 13.50
CA ALA A 88 -2.79 3.18 14.92
C ALA A 88 -4.22 3.58 15.31
N ALA A 89 -4.60 4.81 15.01
CA ALA A 89 -5.94 5.32 15.33
C ALA A 89 -7.06 4.57 14.60
N PHE A 90 -6.81 4.07 13.38
CA PHE A 90 -7.73 3.19 12.65
C PHE A 90 -7.94 1.87 13.41
N CYS A 91 -6.88 1.24 13.87
CA CYS A 91 -6.97 0.01 14.65
C CYS A 91 -7.72 0.25 15.96
N ASP A 92 -7.40 1.33 16.68
CA ASP A 92 -8.07 1.70 17.93
C ASP A 92 -9.58 1.92 17.73
N ALA A 93 -9.96 2.65 16.68
CA ALA A 93 -11.35 2.93 16.36
C ALA A 93 -12.18 1.68 16.03
N LEU A 94 -11.53 0.63 15.53
CA LEU A 94 -12.19 -0.65 15.19
C LEU A 94 -11.96 -1.76 16.22
N GLY A 95 -11.27 -1.48 17.33
CA GLY A 95 -10.93 -2.47 18.36
C GLY A 95 -10.00 -3.57 17.85
N ILE A 96 -9.12 -3.26 16.89
CA ILE A 96 -8.14 -4.19 16.35
C ILE A 96 -6.89 -4.16 17.23
N ALA A 97 -6.78 -5.12 18.13
CA ALA A 97 -5.60 -5.28 18.95
C ALA A 97 -4.56 -6.16 18.26
N ASN A 98 -3.27 -5.78 18.37
CA ASN A 98 -2.13 -6.58 17.93
C ASN A 98 -2.22 -7.10 16.46
N PRO A 99 -2.52 -6.26 15.44
CA PRO A 99 -2.64 -6.70 14.06
C PRO A 99 -1.33 -7.28 13.53
N ILE A 100 -1.44 -8.23 12.61
CA ILE A 100 -0.36 -8.53 11.67
C ILE A 100 -0.50 -7.48 10.55
N VAL A 101 0.54 -6.68 10.31
CA VAL A 101 0.50 -5.63 9.30
C VAL A 101 1.36 -6.03 8.12
N LEU A 102 0.75 -6.09 6.93
CA LEU A 102 1.44 -6.35 5.68
C LEU A 102 1.44 -5.08 4.83
N GLY A 103 2.63 -4.56 4.54
CA GLY A 103 2.82 -3.39 3.71
C GLY A 103 3.59 -3.69 2.43
N VAL A 104 3.05 -3.24 1.29
CA VAL A 104 3.68 -3.40 -0.03
C VAL A 104 4.22 -2.05 -0.50
N SER A 105 5.49 -1.98 -0.91
CA SER A 105 6.11 -0.77 -1.46
C SER A 105 5.92 0.44 -0.51
N PHE A 106 5.22 1.49 -0.94
CA PHE A 106 4.86 2.63 -0.08
C PHE A 106 4.13 2.21 1.21
N GLY A 107 3.18 1.26 1.14
CA GLY A 107 2.51 0.72 2.33
C GLY A 107 3.47 0.05 3.32
N GLY A 108 4.61 -0.46 2.85
CA GLY A 108 5.68 -0.96 3.71
C GLY A 108 6.41 0.17 4.45
N MET A 109 6.60 1.34 3.82
CA MET A 109 7.14 2.52 4.49
C MET A 109 6.17 3.05 5.56
N VAL A 110 4.87 3.04 5.26
CA VAL A 110 3.81 3.37 6.25
C VAL A 110 3.83 2.37 7.41
N ALA A 111 3.95 1.06 7.13
CA ALA A 111 4.04 0.02 8.16
C ALA A 111 5.26 0.21 9.07
N LEU A 112 6.41 0.60 8.51
CA LEU A 112 7.61 0.93 9.28
C LEU A 112 7.40 2.18 10.13
N ALA A 113 6.83 3.25 9.58
CA ALA A 113 6.52 4.46 10.33
C ALA A 113 5.54 4.17 11.48
N TYR A 114 4.49 3.39 11.22
CA TYR A 114 3.56 2.92 12.23
C TYR A 114 4.26 2.14 13.36
N ALA A 115 5.07 1.14 13.02
CA ALA A 115 5.72 0.30 14.02
C ALA A 115 6.80 1.06 14.84
N THR A 116 7.50 2.02 14.24
CA THR A 116 8.47 2.84 14.98
C THR A 116 7.81 3.83 15.94
N ARG A 117 6.63 4.33 15.60
CA ARG A 117 5.87 5.28 16.43
C ARG A 117 5.00 4.58 17.49
N HIS A 118 4.54 3.36 17.18
CA HIS A 118 3.65 2.54 18.04
C HIS A 118 4.21 1.12 18.20
N PRO A 119 5.41 0.95 18.81
CA PRO A 119 6.16 -0.31 18.75
C PRO A 119 5.48 -1.50 19.47
N ALA A 120 4.59 -1.23 20.41
CA ALA A 120 3.85 -2.27 21.12
C ALA A 120 2.54 -2.68 20.46
N HIS A 121 2.13 -1.99 19.36
CA HIS A 121 0.81 -2.16 18.79
C HIS A 121 0.76 -3.29 17.75
N PRO A 122 1.65 -3.38 16.72
CA PRO A 122 1.64 -4.50 15.78
C PRO A 122 2.20 -5.76 16.41
N SER A 123 1.56 -6.91 16.16
CA SER A 123 2.13 -8.21 16.57
C SER A 123 3.25 -8.67 15.62
N LYS A 124 3.11 -8.38 14.33
CA LYS A 124 4.09 -8.74 13.29
C LYS A 124 4.03 -7.75 12.13
N LEU A 125 5.18 -7.58 11.45
CA LEU A 125 5.26 -6.88 10.18
C LEU A 125 5.65 -7.85 9.06
N VAL A 126 4.97 -7.73 7.92
CA VAL A 126 5.32 -8.38 6.66
C VAL A 126 5.60 -7.27 5.65
N LEU A 127 6.83 -7.16 5.21
CA LEU A 127 7.30 -6.09 4.35
C LEU A 127 7.62 -6.65 2.96
N ILE A 128 6.92 -6.16 1.93
CA ILE A 128 7.06 -6.66 0.56
C ILE A 128 7.52 -5.53 -0.35
N SER A 129 8.64 -5.73 -1.04
CA SER A 129 9.18 -4.80 -2.05
C SER A 129 9.22 -3.34 -1.58
N THR A 130 9.69 -3.13 -0.36
CA THR A 130 9.76 -1.82 0.30
C THR A 130 11.20 -1.48 0.73
N ALA A 131 11.38 -0.30 1.28
CA ALA A 131 12.67 0.17 1.81
C ALA A 131 12.46 0.95 3.11
N ALA A 132 13.50 0.96 3.95
CA ALA A 132 13.49 1.73 5.20
C ALA A 132 13.60 3.25 4.95
N SER A 133 14.22 3.65 3.83
CA SER A 133 14.33 5.03 3.37
C SER A 133 13.89 5.14 1.91
N GLY A 134 13.16 6.22 1.58
CA GLY A 134 12.77 6.54 0.20
C GLY A 134 13.91 7.10 -0.64
N ASP A 135 14.90 7.70 -0.01
CA ASP A 135 15.96 8.47 -0.66
C ASP A 135 17.18 7.62 -1.02
N GLU A 136 17.33 6.46 -0.41
CA GLU A 136 18.44 5.55 -0.72
C GLU A 136 18.29 4.95 -2.11
N HIS A 137 19.40 4.98 -2.85
CA HIS A 137 19.54 4.33 -4.16
C HIS A 137 18.64 4.88 -5.29
N LEU A 138 18.16 6.13 -5.21
CA LEU A 138 17.33 6.72 -6.26
C LEU A 138 18.03 6.71 -7.64
N GLU A 139 19.31 7.06 -7.69
CA GLU A 139 20.10 6.99 -8.93
C GLU A 139 20.18 5.56 -9.48
N ARG A 140 20.35 4.57 -8.62
CA ARG A 140 20.33 3.16 -9.02
C ARG A 140 18.98 2.74 -9.58
N ARG A 141 17.87 3.25 -9.00
CA ARG A 141 16.51 3.00 -9.54
C ARG A 141 16.38 3.58 -10.94
N VAL A 142 16.81 4.83 -11.15
CA VAL A 142 16.83 5.46 -12.49
C VAL A 142 17.62 4.62 -13.48
N ALA A 143 18.84 4.21 -13.12
CA ALA A 143 19.69 3.38 -13.98
C ALA A 143 19.05 2.01 -14.33
N LEU A 144 18.26 1.42 -13.42
CA LEU A 144 17.54 0.19 -13.71
C LEU A 144 16.41 0.41 -14.73
N PHE A 145 15.64 1.50 -14.60
CA PHE A 145 14.62 1.84 -15.59
C PHE A 145 15.22 2.12 -16.96
N GLU A 146 16.34 2.85 -17.02
CA GLU A 146 17.06 3.10 -18.27
C GLU A 146 17.58 1.80 -18.88
N ARG A 147 18.18 0.91 -18.08
CA ARG A 147 18.73 -0.37 -18.55
C ARG A 147 17.64 -1.31 -19.12
N PHE A 148 16.47 -1.37 -18.50
CA PHE A 148 15.44 -2.33 -18.88
C PHE A 148 14.37 -1.74 -19.81
N GLY A 149 14.10 -0.44 -19.70
CA GLY A 149 13.05 0.26 -20.43
C GLY A 149 13.55 1.29 -21.45
N GLY A 150 14.88 1.43 -21.57
CA GLY A 150 15.49 2.39 -22.48
C GLY A 150 15.54 3.83 -21.94
N PRO A 151 16.11 4.77 -22.76
CA PRO A 151 16.32 6.15 -22.33
C PRO A 151 15.06 6.89 -21.87
N GLU A 152 13.94 6.62 -22.51
CA GLU A 152 12.65 7.26 -22.16
C GLU A 152 12.15 6.85 -20.78
N ALA A 153 12.21 5.55 -20.45
CA ALA A 153 11.86 5.05 -19.13
C ALA A 153 12.83 5.58 -18.05
N GLY A 154 14.12 5.68 -18.37
CA GLY A 154 15.12 6.31 -17.51
C GLY A 154 14.83 7.78 -17.24
N ALA A 155 14.47 8.56 -18.27
CA ALA A 155 14.10 9.96 -18.14
C ALA A 155 12.84 10.17 -17.29
N LEU A 156 11.84 9.31 -17.45
CA LEU A 156 10.63 9.31 -16.62
C LEU A 156 10.96 8.99 -15.15
N ALA A 157 11.80 7.98 -14.92
CA ALA A 157 12.25 7.60 -13.59
C ALA A 157 13.04 8.73 -12.91
N ARG A 158 13.91 9.42 -13.64
CA ARG A 158 14.64 10.58 -13.13
C ARG A 158 13.71 11.70 -12.70
N ARG A 159 12.77 12.09 -13.56
CA ARG A 159 11.76 13.11 -13.22
C ARG A 159 10.97 12.73 -11.96
N ARG A 160 10.53 11.46 -11.87
CA ARG A 160 9.68 11.01 -10.78
C ARG A 160 10.43 10.88 -9.45
N PHE A 161 11.63 10.32 -9.46
CA PHE A 161 12.37 9.98 -8.23
C PHE A 161 13.36 11.07 -7.79
N LEU A 162 14.01 11.76 -8.70
CA LEU A 162 15.05 12.74 -8.36
C LEU A 162 14.54 14.18 -8.43
N GLU A 163 13.66 14.49 -9.39
CA GLU A 163 13.16 15.86 -9.57
C GLU A 163 11.81 16.08 -8.86
N VAL A 164 11.19 15.00 -8.35
CA VAL A 164 9.86 15.00 -7.71
C VAL A 164 8.81 15.71 -8.59
N ARG A 165 8.88 15.48 -9.90
CA ARG A 165 8.01 16.04 -10.93
C ARG A 165 7.29 14.92 -11.70
N GLY A 166 6.33 15.30 -12.56
CA GLY A 166 5.65 14.32 -13.42
C GLY A 166 4.50 13.60 -12.71
N HIS A 167 3.71 14.35 -11.95
CA HIS A 167 2.48 13.88 -11.34
C HIS A 167 1.23 14.40 -12.06
N ASP A 168 1.40 15.06 -13.21
CA ASP A 168 0.32 15.38 -14.13
C ASP A 168 -0.17 14.14 -14.89
N GLU A 169 -1.36 14.20 -15.45
CA GLU A 169 -2.03 13.07 -16.09
C GLU A 169 -1.20 12.47 -17.24
N ALA A 170 -0.55 13.30 -18.05
CA ALA A 170 0.29 12.84 -19.16
C ALA A 170 1.53 12.07 -18.65
N SER A 171 2.16 12.54 -17.58
CA SER A 171 3.30 11.88 -16.95
C SER A 171 2.90 10.56 -16.28
N ILE A 172 1.71 10.51 -15.68
CA ILE A 172 1.15 9.29 -15.12
C ILE A 172 0.89 8.26 -16.21
N GLU A 173 0.31 8.66 -17.33
CA GLU A 173 0.06 7.75 -18.47
C GLU A 173 1.36 7.27 -19.13
N ALA A 174 2.34 8.16 -19.29
CA ALA A 174 3.67 7.77 -19.75
C ALA A 174 4.35 6.78 -18.79
N TRP A 175 4.21 6.98 -17.47
CA TRP A 175 4.70 6.03 -16.48
C TRP A 175 4.03 4.66 -16.61
N ARG A 176 2.70 4.65 -16.82
CA ARG A 176 1.93 3.41 -17.01
C ARG A 176 2.38 2.61 -18.21
N SER A 177 2.64 3.28 -19.30
CA SER A 177 2.99 2.63 -20.58
C SER A 177 4.46 2.25 -20.68
N LEU A 178 5.38 3.10 -20.21
CA LEU A 178 6.82 2.96 -20.45
C LEU A 178 7.61 2.43 -19.24
N ALA A 179 7.18 2.71 -18.01
CA ALA A 179 7.94 2.34 -16.83
C ALA A 179 7.32 1.17 -16.06
N LEU A 180 6.00 1.16 -15.88
CA LEU A 180 5.31 0.15 -15.09
C LEU A 180 5.51 -1.30 -15.59
N PRO A 181 5.61 -1.60 -16.89
CA PRO A 181 5.90 -2.96 -17.38
C PRO A 181 7.21 -3.53 -16.84
N HIS A 182 8.18 -2.70 -16.46
CA HIS A 182 9.49 -3.12 -15.94
C HIS A 182 9.50 -3.43 -14.44
N TYR A 183 8.36 -3.33 -13.74
CA TYR A 183 8.22 -3.80 -12.36
C TYR A 183 8.18 -5.33 -12.26
N THR A 184 8.03 -6.04 -13.37
CA THR A 184 8.07 -7.50 -13.41
C THR A 184 9.03 -8.00 -14.49
N ARG A 185 9.77 -9.08 -14.20
CA ARG A 185 10.71 -9.68 -15.15
C ARG A 185 10.03 -10.48 -16.26
N THR A 186 8.88 -11.03 -15.98
CA THR A 186 8.08 -11.84 -16.90
C THR A 186 6.65 -11.38 -16.79
N PRO A 187 6.25 -10.30 -17.47
CA PRO A 187 4.84 -9.97 -17.55
C PRO A 187 4.14 -11.16 -18.24
N ARG A 188 3.36 -11.91 -17.48
CA ARG A 188 2.50 -12.98 -18.04
C ARG A 188 1.44 -12.41 -18.97
N ASP A 189 1.30 -11.09 -18.94
CA ASP A 189 0.28 -10.34 -19.61
C ASP A 189 0.79 -8.91 -19.82
N PRO A 190 0.96 -8.50 -21.09
CA PRO A 190 1.44 -7.15 -21.44
C PRO A 190 0.56 -6.03 -20.90
N ASP A 191 -0.74 -6.29 -20.67
CA ASP A 191 -1.68 -5.33 -20.13
C ASP A 191 -1.84 -5.41 -18.60
N TRP A 192 -1.01 -6.22 -17.92
CA TRP A 192 -1.10 -6.38 -16.46
C TRP A 192 -1.07 -5.04 -15.71
N GLY A 193 -0.11 -4.19 -16.01
CA GLY A 193 0.04 -2.88 -15.39
C GLY A 193 -1.17 -1.99 -15.62
N ARG A 194 -1.67 -1.98 -16.85
CA ARG A 194 -2.84 -1.21 -17.25
C ARG A 194 -4.11 -1.68 -16.52
N ARG A 195 -4.29 -3.01 -16.39
CA ARG A 195 -5.42 -3.59 -15.64
C ARG A 195 -5.33 -3.36 -14.12
N GLN A 196 -4.13 -3.39 -13.54
CA GLN A 196 -3.96 -3.07 -12.12
C GLN A 196 -4.39 -1.63 -11.82
N LEU A 197 -4.00 -0.68 -12.67
CA LEU A 197 -4.35 0.72 -12.50
C LEU A 197 -5.81 1.04 -12.87
N ALA A 198 -6.42 0.31 -13.79
CA ALA A 198 -7.84 0.45 -14.06
C ALA A 198 -8.75 0.00 -12.90
N ARG A 199 -8.20 -0.77 -11.95
CA ARG A 199 -8.89 -1.20 -10.71
C ARG A 199 -8.70 -0.21 -9.57
N SER A 200 -7.64 0.57 -9.59
CA SER A 200 -7.42 1.68 -8.65
C SER A 200 -8.34 2.84 -9.07
N ARG A 201 -9.15 3.35 -8.18
CA ARG A 201 -10.09 4.45 -8.41
C ARG A 201 -9.67 5.69 -7.69
#